data_24eaa171095fb4ca6c46599ed821acd3
#
_entry.id   24eaa171095fb4ca6c46599ed821acd3
#
_cell.length_a   1.000
_cell.length_b   1.000
_cell.length_c   1.000
_cell.angle_alpha   90.00
_cell.angle_beta   90.00
_cell.angle_gamma   90.00
#
_symmetry.space_group_name_H-M   'P 1'
#
loop_
_entity.id
_entity.type
_entity.pdbx_description
1 polymer ?
#
loop_
_entity_poly.entity_id
_entity_poly.type
_entity_poly.pdbx_seq_one_letter_code
_entity_poly.pdbx_strand_id
1 'polypeptide(L)'
;MLQTKKYQFWFCTGSQDLYGDECLAKVAEHSHKIVDALNASGVLPYEVVWKPTLITNELIRRTFNEANLDDTCAGVITWMHTFSPAKSWILGLQEYRKPLLHFHTQFNEELPYDTIDMDFMNENQSAHGDREYGHIVTRMRMERKVVVGHWSDPVVQGKIASWMRTAVGVVESSHIRVMRVADNMRNVAVTEGDKVEAQIKFGWEVDAYPVNEIAESVNAVSASDVNALVDEYYEKYNILLEGRDPEEFKKHVAVQAPVSYTHLRAHETLMNL
;
A
#
# COMPACT_ATOMS: atom_id res chain seq x y z
N MET A 1 13.47 13.26 11.25
CA MET A 1 12.84 13.01 9.94
C MET A 1 12.02 11.73 10.04
N LEU A 2 10.74 11.78 9.69
CA LEU A 2 9.96 10.56 9.51
C LEU A 2 10.62 9.74 8.40
N GLN A 3 11.07 8.53 8.70
CA GLN A 3 11.52 7.62 7.66
C GLN A 3 10.29 7.25 6.82
N THR A 4 10.26 7.70 5.59
CA THR A 4 9.24 7.27 4.63
C THR A 4 9.50 5.80 4.31
N LYS A 5 8.55 4.94 4.66
CA LYS A 5 8.59 3.52 4.33
C LYS A 5 8.69 3.39 2.80
N LYS A 6 9.63 2.60 2.31
CA LYS A 6 9.72 2.31 0.87
C LYS A 6 8.72 1.22 0.54
N TYR A 7 7.61 1.59 -0.09
CA TYR A 7 6.62 0.63 -0.57
C TYR A 7 6.98 0.08 -1.94
N GLN A 8 6.58 -1.17 -2.17
CA GLN A 8 6.67 -1.87 -3.45
C GLN A 8 5.34 -2.55 -3.77
N PHE A 9 5.14 -2.89 -5.03
CA PHE A 9 3.98 -3.63 -5.51
C PHE A 9 4.41 -4.93 -6.17
N TRP A 10 3.78 -6.02 -5.82
CA TRP A 10 4.12 -7.32 -6.37
C TRP A 10 3.37 -7.59 -7.66
N PHE A 11 4.10 -7.96 -8.71
CA PHE A 11 3.53 -8.35 -9.98
C PHE A 11 3.46 -9.87 -10.06
N CYS A 12 2.24 -10.40 -10.08
CA CYS A 12 1.92 -11.82 -10.01
C CYS A 12 1.27 -12.28 -11.32
N THR A 13 2.02 -13.03 -12.11
CA THR A 13 1.53 -13.57 -13.40
C THR A 13 1.00 -14.98 -13.21
N GLY A 14 -0.22 -15.22 -13.68
CA GLY A 14 -0.86 -16.54 -13.68
C GLY A 14 -0.55 -17.33 -14.94
N SER A 15 -0.33 -18.63 -14.77
CA SER A 15 -0.21 -19.63 -15.81
C SER A 15 -0.61 -21.01 -15.27
N GLN A 16 -0.26 -22.08 -15.97
CA GLN A 16 -0.47 -23.46 -15.52
C GLN A 16 0.59 -24.41 -16.09
N ASP A 17 0.87 -25.50 -15.38
CA ASP A 17 1.86 -26.51 -15.75
C ASP A 17 1.59 -27.18 -17.10
N LEU A 18 0.34 -27.21 -17.53
CA LEU A 18 -0.09 -27.88 -18.76
C LEU A 18 0.65 -27.39 -20.01
N TYR A 19 1.15 -26.13 -19.99
CA TYR A 19 1.84 -25.54 -21.14
C TYR A 19 3.30 -25.95 -21.27
N GLY A 20 3.88 -26.61 -20.26
CA GLY A 20 5.27 -27.07 -20.26
C GLY A 20 6.30 -25.97 -20.00
N ASP A 21 7.54 -26.40 -19.75
CA ASP A 21 8.63 -25.53 -19.26
C ASP A 21 8.99 -24.41 -20.25
N GLU A 22 8.95 -24.68 -21.55
CA GLU A 22 9.29 -23.66 -22.57
C GLU A 22 8.29 -22.51 -22.56
N CYS A 23 7.00 -22.80 -22.53
CA CYS A 23 5.96 -21.75 -22.44
C CYS A 23 6.06 -21.01 -21.12
N LEU A 24 6.28 -21.69 -19.99
CA LEU A 24 6.46 -21.07 -18.69
C LEU A 24 7.68 -20.14 -18.63
N ALA A 25 8.77 -20.50 -19.30
CA ALA A 25 9.94 -19.64 -19.43
C ALA A 25 9.63 -18.36 -20.21
N LYS A 26 8.88 -18.44 -21.32
CA LYS A 26 8.41 -17.27 -22.08
C LYS A 26 7.47 -16.40 -21.24
N VAL A 27 6.56 -17.01 -20.49
CA VAL A 27 5.67 -16.27 -19.57
C VAL A 27 6.47 -15.47 -18.54
N ALA A 28 7.50 -16.07 -17.97
CA ALA A 28 8.39 -15.38 -17.04
C ALA A 28 9.16 -14.24 -17.73
N GLU A 29 9.73 -14.48 -18.90
CA GLU A 29 10.44 -13.46 -19.70
C GLU A 29 9.54 -12.27 -20.04
N HIS A 30 8.31 -12.52 -20.52
CA HIS A 30 7.34 -11.48 -20.83
C HIS A 30 6.93 -10.69 -19.58
N SER A 31 6.76 -11.36 -18.46
CA SER A 31 6.44 -10.72 -17.18
C SER A 31 7.57 -9.80 -16.72
N HIS A 32 8.83 -10.25 -16.81
CA HIS A 32 9.99 -9.42 -16.52
C HIS A 32 10.07 -8.18 -17.43
N LYS A 33 9.87 -8.34 -18.73
CA LYS A 33 9.88 -7.21 -19.69
C LYS A 33 8.81 -6.17 -19.34
N ILE A 34 7.61 -6.60 -18.94
CA ILE A 34 6.56 -5.67 -18.50
C ILE A 34 6.99 -4.94 -17.23
N VAL A 35 7.48 -5.66 -16.23
CA VAL A 35 7.91 -5.08 -14.95
C VAL A 35 9.05 -4.09 -15.14
N ASP A 36 10.06 -4.47 -15.92
CA ASP A 36 11.21 -3.60 -16.24
C ASP A 36 10.75 -2.32 -16.96
N ALA A 37 9.86 -2.45 -17.95
CA ALA A 37 9.32 -1.30 -18.67
C ALA A 37 8.46 -0.39 -17.77
N LEU A 38 7.63 -0.96 -16.91
CA LEU A 38 6.85 -0.19 -15.93
C LEU A 38 7.77 0.59 -14.98
N ASN A 39 8.80 -0.04 -14.44
CA ASN A 39 9.76 0.60 -13.56
C ASN A 39 10.60 1.68 -14.28
N ALA A 40 10.97 1.44 -15.55
CA ALA A 40 11.74 2.38 -16.36
C ALA A 40 10.91 3.57 -16.89
N SER A 41 9.58 3.49 -16.84
CA SER A 41 8.68 4.50 -17.43
C SER A 41 8.80 5.91 -16.81
N GLY A 42 9.25 6.01 -15.57
CA GLY A 42 9.27 7.25 -14.79
C GLY A 42 7.87 7.75 -14.37
N VAL A 43 6.80 7.01 -14.71
CA VAL A 43 5.41 7.35 -14.38
C VAL A 43 4.98 6.78 -13.02
N LEU A 44 5.46 5.59 -12.67
CA LEU A 44 5.09 4.90 -11.45
C LEU A 44 5.82 5.51 -10.24
N PRO A 45 5.09 5.81 -9.15
CA PRO A 45 5.68 6.41 -7.93
C PRO A 45 6.38 5.39 -7.02
N TYR A 46 6.17 4.10 -7.25
CA TYR A 46 6.72 3.00 -6.45
C TYR A 46 7.21 1.88 -7.35
N GLU A 47 8.15 1.09 -6.82
CA GLU A 47 8.72 -0.06 -7.50
C GLU A 47 7.68 -1.18 -7.68
N VAL A 48 7.72 -1.82 -8.84
CA VAL A 48 7.02 -3.07 -9.14
C VAL A 48 8.02 -4.21 -9.07
N VAL A 49 7.75 -5.22 -8.25
CA VAL A 49 8.62 -6.39 -8.05
C VAL A 49 7.97 -7.61 -8.67
N TRP A 50 8.64 -8.23 -9.62
CA TRP A 50 8.17 -9.48 -10.19
C TRP A 50 8.20 -10.62 -9.17
N LYS A 51 7.16 -11.45 -9.19
CA LYS A 51 7.11 -12.71 -8.45
C LYS A 51 7.11 -13.89 -9.42
N PRO A 52 7.69 -15.04 -9.05
CA PRO A 52 7.66 -16.24 -9.91
C PRO A 52 6.27 -16.56 -10.42
N THR A 53 6.17 -17.04 -11.66
CA THR A 53 4.89 -17.37 -12.30
C THR A 53 4.07 -18.32 -11.44
N LEU A 54 2.82 -17.95 -11.19
CA LEU A 54 1.91 -18.67 -10.29
C LEU A 54 1.13 -19.74 -11.04
N ILE A 55 1.47 -21.00 -10.79
CA ILE A 55 0.97 -22.17 -11.55
C ILE A 55 0.18 -23.15 -10.71
N THR A 56 0.30 -23.12 -9.36
CA THR A 56 -0.42 -24.03 -8.45
C THR A 56 -1.15 -23.28 -7.35
N ASN A 57 -2.18 -23.92 -6.79
CA ASN A 57 -2.94 -23.40 -5.63
C ASN A 57 -2.01 -23.06 -4.46
N GLU A 58 -1.07 -23.93 -4.15
CA GLU A 58 -0.15 -23.79 -3.02
C GLU A 58 0.78 -22.61 -3.21
N LEU A 59 1.32 -22.45 -4.42
CA LEU A 59 2.21 -21.34 -4.76
C LEU A 59 1.45 -20.01 -4.70
N ILE A 60 0.24 -19.96 -5.28
CA ILE A 60 -0.62 -18.78 -5.24
C ILE A 60 -0.92 -18.40 -3.78
N ARG A 61 -1.41 -19.37 -2.99
CA ARG A 61 -1.75 -19.13 -1.58
C ARG A 61 -0.56 -18.63 -0.77
N ARG A 62 0.60 -19.28 -0.95
CA ARG A 62 1.84 -18.89 -0.26
C ARG A 62 2.25 -17.45 -0.62
N THR A 63 2.28 -17.11 -1.92
CA THR A 63 2.66 -15.77 -2.39
C THR A 63 1.74 -14.68 -1.83
N PHE A 64 0.42 -14.93 -1.78
CA PHE A 64 -0.53 -13.97 -1.23
C PHE A 64 -0.40 -13.83 0.30
N ASN A 65 -0.08 -14.91 1.01
CA ASN A 65 0.19 -14.84 2.44
C ASN A 65 1.52 -14.14 2.75
N GLU A 66 2.56 -14.38 1.96
CA GLU A 66 3.81 -13.63 2.04
C GLU A 66 3.57 -12.13 1.78
N ALA A 67 2.73 -11.78 0.79
CA ALA A 67 2.37 -10.38 0.53
C ALA A 67 1.63 -9.73 1.71
N ASN A 68 0.76 -10.46 2.42
CA ASN A 68 0.11 -9.97 3.62
C ASN A 68 1.10 -9.63 4.73
N LEU A 69 2.14 -10.46 4.90
CA LEU A 69 3.13 -10.34 5.97
C LEU A 69 4.27 -9.37 5.65
N ASP A 70 4.51 -9.08 4.39
CA ASP A 70 5.57 -8.15 3.97
C ASP A 70 5.10 -6.70 4.13
N ASP A 71 5.61 -6.02 5.14
CA ASP A 71 5.29 -4.63 5.44
C ASP A 71 5.67 -3.63 4.33
N THR A 72 6.53 -4.01 3.40
CA THR A 72 6.90 -3.19 2.25
C THR A 72 5.95 -3.39 1.07
N CYS A 73 5.24 -4.51 0.99
CA CYS A 73 4.26 -4.78 -0.04
C CYS A 73 2.98 -3.98 0.22
N ALA A 74 2.69 -2.96 -0.61
CA ALA A 74 1.47 -2.15 -0.49
C ALA A 74 0.29 -2.71 -1.29
N GLY A 75 0.52 -3.68 -2.17
CA GLY A 75 -0.53 -4.30 -2.97
C GLY A 75 0.00 -5.25 -4.03
N VAL A 76 -0.91 -6.01 -4.61
CA VAL A 76 -0.59 -7.01 -5.66
C VAL A 76 -1.25 -6.61 -6.97
N ILE A 77 -0.49 -6.68 -8.04
CA ILE A 77 -0.94 -6.57 -9.43
C ILE A 77 -0.99 -7.98 -10.02
N THR A 78 -2.16 -8.41 -10.47
CA THR A 78 -2.33 -9.72 -11.09
C THR A 78 -2.53 -9.60 -12.59
N TRP A 79 -1.90 -10.47 -13.36
CA TRP A 79 -2.01 -10.58 -14.80
C TRP A 79 -2.10 -12.03 -15.22
N MET A 80 -3.10 -12.36 -16.05
CA MET A 80 -3.27 -13.69 -16.62
C MET A 80 -2.72 -13.70 -18.04
N HIS A 81 -1.45 -14.07 -18.21
CA HIS A 81 -0.80 -14.05 -19.53
C HIS A 81 -1.28 -15.20 -20.40
N THR A 82 -1.22 -16.42 -19.89
CA THR A 82 -1.86 -17.60 -20.47
C THR A 82 -3.18 -17.85 -19.76
N PHE A 83 -3.88 -18.92 -20.11
CA PHE A 83 -4.98 -19.38 -19.29
C PHE A 83 -4.46 -19.94 -17.96
N SER A 84 -4.83 -19.26 -16.88
CA SER A 84 -4.57 -19.72 -15.51
C SER A 84 -5.90 -20.08 -14.87
N PRO A 85 -6.14 -21.34 -14.50
CA PRO A 85 -7.44 -21.77 -13.96
C PRO A 85 -7.82 -20.98 -12.71
N ALA A 86 -8.88 -20.19 -12.79
CA ALA A 86 -9.24 -19.25 -11.73
C ALA A 86 -9.62 -19.93 -10.41
N LYS A 87 -10.05 -21.18 -10.46
CA LYS A 87 -10.30 -21.98 -9.26
C LYS A 87 -9.05 -22.14 -8.38
N SER A 88 -7.86 -22.14 -8.97
CA SER A 88 -6.59 -22.22 -8.25
C SER A 88 -6.29 -20.99 -7.41
N TRP A 89 -6.90 -19.84 -7.73
CA TRP A 89 -6.68 -18.57 -7.04
C TRP A 89 -7.57 -18.37 -5.81
N ILE A 90 -8.64 -19.16 -5.66
CA ILE A 90 -9.68 -18.91 -4.64
C ILE A 90 -9.10 -18.83 -3.23
N LEU A 91 -8.27 -19.81 -2.82
CA LEU A 91 -7.74 -19.83 -1.46
C LEU A 91 -6.78 -18.68 -1.19
N GLY A 92 -5.89 -18.37 -2.13
CA GLY A 92 -4.99 -17.23 -2.00
C GLY A 92 -5.74 -15.90 -1.92
N LEU A 93 -6.71 -15.70 -2.79
CA LEU A 93 -7.55 -14.51 -2.79
C LEU A 93 -8.39 -14.38 -1.51
N GLN A 94 -8.93 -15.49 -0.99
CA GLN A 94 -9.73 -15.48 0.23
C GLN A 94 -8.95 -15.02 1.47
N GLU A 95 -7.66 -15.34 1.52
CA GLU A 95 -6.76 -14.98 2.61
C GLU A 95 -6.10 -13.61 2.42
N TYR A 96 -6.14 -13.04 1.21
CA TYR A 96 -5.50 -11.78 0.90
C TYR A 96 -6.22 -10.57 1.52
N ARG A 97 -5.45 -9.61 2.07
CA ARG A 97 -5.98 -8.47 2.85
C ARG A 97 -5.55 -7.09 2.34
N LYS A 98 -4.65 -7.03 1.37
CA LYS A 98 -4.12 -5.76 0.85
C LYS A 98 -4.79 -5.37 -0.48
N PRO A 99 -4.61 -4.12 -0.96
CA PRO A 99 -5.14 -3.69 -2.24
C PRO A 99 -4.76 -4.59 -3.41
N LEU A 100 -5.75 -4.91 -4.26
CA LEU A 100 -5.60 -5.75 -5.43
C LEU A 100 -5.87 -4.94 -6.71
N LEU A 101 -4.96 -5.08 -7.70
CA LEU A 101 -5.18 -4.60 -9.06
C LEU A 101 -5.18 -5.79 -10.02
N HIS A 102 -6.24 -5.93 -10.80
CA HIS A 102 -6.31 -6.83 -11.93
C HIS A 102 -5.90 -6.06 -13.19
N PHE A 103 -4.72 -6.37 -13.69
CA PHE A 103 -4.17 -5.77 -14.89
C PHE A 103 -4.55 -6.61 -16.10
N HIS A 104 -5.44 -6.10 -16.92
CA HIS A 104 -5.94 -6.75 -18.10
C HIS A 104 -5.21 -6.21 -19.33
N THR A 105 -4.11 -6.86 -19.70
CA THR A 105 -3.25 -6.47 -20.82
C THR A 105 -2.85 -7.66 -21.68
N GLN A 106 -2.38 -7.40 -22.89
CA GLN A 106 -1.69 -8.37 -23.75
C GLN A 106 -0.20 -8.03 -23.76
N PHE A 107 0.65 -9.05 -23.96
CA PHE A 107 2.08 -8.81 -24.10
C PHE A 107 2.40 -8.10 -25.42
N ASN A 108 1.83 -8.59 -26.53
CA ASN A 108 2.03 -8.03 -27.85
C ASN A 108 1.05 -6.86 -28.10
N GLU A 109 1.54 -5.80 -28.73
CA GLU A 109 0.72 -4.65 -29.10
C GLU A 109 -0.18 -4.98 -30.28
N GLU A 110 0.36 -5.77 -31.25
CA GLU A 110 -0.34 -6.18 -32.45
C GLU A 110 -0.38 -7.70 -32.61
N LEU A 111 -1.35 -8.20 -33.35
CA LEU A 111 -1.44 -9.61 -33.69
C LEU A 111 -0.57 -9.90 -34.92
N PRO A 112 0.34 -10.89 -34.88
CA PRO A 112 1.18 -11.26 -36.01
C PRO A 112 0.40 -12.14 -37.00
N TYR A 113 -0.52 -11.53 -37.77
CA TYR A 113 -1.44 -12.23 -38.64
C TYR A 113 -0.82 -13.23 -39.63
N ASP A 114 0.41 -12.93 -40.08
CA ASP A 114 1.10 -13.78 -41.06
C ASP A 114 1.76 -15.02 -40.44
N THR A 115 1.97 -15.02 -39.14
CA THR A 115 2.71 -16.07 -38.42
C THR A 115 1.98 -16.66 -37.23
N ILE A 116 0.75 -16.19 -36.97
CA ILE A 116 -0.04 -16.64 -35.81
C ILE A 116 -0.40 -18.12 -35.95
N ASP A 117 -0.13 -18.89 -34.94
CA ASP A 117 -0.42 -20.30 -34.83
C ASP A 117 -1.07 -20.67 -33.47
N MET A 118 -1.24 -21.98 -33.22
CA MET A 118 -1.82 -22.45 -31.96
C MET A 118 -0.91 -22.21 -30.77
N ASP A 119 0.41 -22.25 -30.96
CA ASP A 119 1.36 -22.00 -29.88
C ASP A 119 1.32 -20.53 -29.46
N PHE A 120 1.30 -19.61 -30.40
CA PHE A 120 1.08 -18.19 -30.13
C PHE A 120 -0.24 -17.95 -29.40
N MET A 121 -1.31 -18.63 -29.82
CA MET A 121 -2.62 -18.49 -29.18
C MET A 121 -2.60 -19.03 -27.73
N ASN A 122 -1.92 -20.14 -27.48
CA ASN A 122 -1.77 -20.70 -26.13
C ASN A 122 -0.95 -19.79 -25.20
N GLU A 123 0.09 -19.16 -25.72
CA GLU A 123 0.90 -18.20 -24.99
C GLU A 123 0.14 -16.90 -24.67
N ASN A 124 -0.82 -16.50 -25.49
CA ASN A 124 -1.49 -15.21 -25.41
C ASN A 124 -3.00 -15.31 -25.12
N GLN A 125 -3.35 -15.98 -24.02
CA GLN A 125 -4.74 -16.17 -23.59
C GLN A 125 -5.20 -15.22 -22.47
N SER A 126 -4.63 -14.03 -22.37
CA SER A 126 -5.01 -13.05 -21.34
C SER A 126 -6.51 -12.79 -21.33
N ALA A 127 -7.13 -12.56 -22.50
CA ALA A 127 -8.55 -12.28 -22.57
C ALA A 127 -9.42 -13.41 -22.01
N HIS A 128 -8.98 -14.67 -22.15
CA HIS A 128 -9.67 -15.83 -21.60
C HIS A 128 -9.41 -15.96 -20.09
N GLY A 129 -8.13 -15.96 -19.67
CA GLY A 129 -7.74 -16.10 -18.29
C GLY A 129 -8.26 -14.98 -17.40
N ASP A 130 -8.17 -13.74 -17.87
CA ASP A 130 -8.67 -12.57 -17.15
C ASP A 130 -10.18 -12.56 -16.97
N ARG A 131 -10.94 -13.10 -17.92
CA ARG A 131 -12.40 -13.23 -17.80
C ARG A 131 -12.79 -14.18 -16.68
N GLU A 132 -12.17 -15.35 -16.63
CA GLU A 132 -12.45 -16.33 -15.58
C GLU A 132 -11.96 -15.86 -14.22
N TYR A 133 -10.77 -15.29 -14.16
CA TYR A 133 -10.23 -14.68 -12.94
C TYR A 133 -11.13 -13.54 -12.43
N GLY A 134 -11.51 -12.62 -13.31
CA GLY A 134 -12.42 -11.53 -12.97
C GLY A 134 -13.79 -12.01 -12.48
N HIS A 135 -14.31 -13.10 -13.07
CA HIS A 135 -15.55 -13.74 -12.62
C HIS A 135 -15.41 -14.24 -11.18
N ILE A 136 -14.32 -14.96 -10.85
CA ILE A 136 -14.10 -15.49 -9.50
C ILE A 136 -13.95 -14.36 -8.48
N VAL A 137 -13.13 -13.35 -8.75
CA VAL A 137 -12.95 -12.21 -7.83
C VAL A 137 -14.28 -11.49 -7.57
N THR A 138 -15.11 -11.31 -8.62
CA THR A 138 -16.45 -10.72 -8.48
C THR A 138 -17.39 -11.61 -7.67
N ARG A 139 -17.37 -12.92 -7.93
CA ARG A 139 -18.18 -13.91 -7.19
C ARG A 139 -17.81 -13.98 -5.71
N MET A 140 -16.53 -13.80 -5.39
CA MET A 140 -16.03 -13.70 -4.01
C MET A 140 -16.35 -12.34 -3.34
N ARG A 141 -16.93 -11.38 -4.07
CA ARG A 141 -17.21 -10.02 -3.61
C ARG A 141 -15.96 -9.29 -3.13
N MET A 142 -14.82 -9.59 -3.72
CA MET A 142 -13.57 -8.90 -3.45
C MET A 142 -13.50 -7.60 -4.26
N GLU A 143 -13.14 -6.53 -3.57
CA GLU A 143 -12.83 -5.27 -4.24
C GLU A 143 -11.48 -5.37 -4.95
N ARG A 144 -11.43 -4.85 -6.16
CA ARG A 144 -10.21 -4.71 -6.94
C ARG A 144 -10.27 -3.51 -7.86
N LYS A 145 -9.14 -2.95 -8.16
CA LYS A 145 -9.00 -2.06 -9.31
C LYS A 145 -8.81 -2.89 -10.57
N VAL A 146 -9.56 -2.58 -11.62
CA VAL A 146 -9.33 -3.14 -12.97
C VAL A 146 -8.69 -2.04 -13.82
N VAL A 147 -7.56 -2.35 -14.43
CA VAL A 147 -6.89 -1.51 -15.43
C VAL A 147 -6.78 -2.31 -16.72
N VAL A 148 -7.30 -1.75 -17.78
CA VAL A 148 -7.34 -2.39 -19.13
C VAL A 148 -6.55 -1.54 -20.10
N GLY A 149 -5.76 -2.18 -20.94
CA GLY A 149 -4.99 -1.60 -22.03
C GLY A 149 -3.56 -2.12 -22.09
N HIS A 150 -2.82 -1.73 -23.13
CA HIS A 150 -1.46 -2.20 -23.33
C HIS A 150 -0.53 -1.62 -22.26
N TRP A 151 0.39 -2.44 -21.74
CA TRP A 151 1.29 -2.09 -20.64
C TRP A 151 2.26 -0.93 -20.97
N SER A 152 2.55 -0.69 -22.25
CA SER A 152 3.39 0.44 -22.69
C SER A 152 2.64 1.76 -22.83
N ASP A 153 1.30 1.75 -22.78
CA ASP A 153 0.50 2.97 -22.93
C ASP A 153 0.66 3.88 -21.68
N PRO A 154 1.13 5.14 -21.85
CA PRO A 154 1.27 6.08 -20.75
C PRO A 154 -0.02 6.36 -19.98
N VAL A 155 -1.19 6.28 -20.63
CA VAL A 155 -2.50 6.45 -19.97
C VAL A 155 -2.78 5.28 -19.03
N VAL A 156 -2.45 4.05 -19.47
CA VAL A 156 -2.57 2.84 -18.65
C VAL A 156 -1.61 2.90 -17.46
N GLN A 157 -0.36 3.25 -17.70
CA GLN A 157 0.64 3.44 -16.64
C GLN A 157 0.20 4.52 -15.62
N GLY A 158 -0.39 5.62 -16.10
CA GLY A 158 -0.97 6.67 -15.25
C GLY A 158 -2.10 6.17 -14.35
N LYS A 159 -2.95 5.26 -14.84
CA LYS A 159 -4.02 4.60 -14.05
C LYS A 159 -3.44 3.68 -12.97
N ILE A 160 -2.38 2.92 -13.30
CA ILE A 160 -1.66 2.09 -12.33
C ILE A 160 -1.02 2.98 -11.25
N ALA A 161 -0.32 4.05 -11.65
CA ALA A 161 0.31 4.99 -10.72
C ALA A 161 -0.70 5.66 -9.77
N SER A 162 -1.88 6.02 -10.27
CA SER A 162 -2.97 6.56 -9.44
C SER A 162 -3.45 5.54 -8.41
N TRP A 163 -3.64 4.28 -8.83
CA TRP A 163 -4.02 3.22 -7.92
C TRP A 163 -2.94 2.93 -6.88
N MET A 164 -1.65 2.94 -7.24
CA MET A 164 -0.55 2.74 -6.30
C MET A 164 -0.57 3.76 -5.15
N ARG A 165 -0.81 5.05 -5.47
CA ARG A 165 -0.94 6.09 -4.43
C ARG A 165 -2.11 5.84 -3.50
N THR A 166 -3.25 5.42 -4.06
CA THR A 166 -4.43 5.06 -3.26
C THR A 166 -4.16 3.84 -2.38
N ALA A 167 -3.50 2.81 -2.93
CA ALA A 167 -3.17 1.59 -2.20
C ALA A 167 -2.24 1.86 -1.01
N VAL A 168 -1.20 2.68 -1.20
CA VAL A 168 -0.33 3.13 -0.10
C VAL A 168 -1.15 3.91 0.94
N GLY A 169 -2.04 4.80 0.52
CA GLY A 169 -2.92 5.53 1.43
C GLY A 169 -3.80 4.60 2.28
N VAL A 170 -4.31 3.52 1.71
CA VAL A 170 -5.10 2.50 2.44
C VAL A 170 -4.23 1.76 3.46
N VAL A 171 -3.03 1.33 3.04
CA VAL A 171 -2.11 0.61 3.94
C VAL A 171 -1.65 1.52 5.09
N GLU A 172 -1.24 2.76 4.80
CA GLU A 172 -0.85 3.73 5.83
C GLU A 172 -2.02 4.06 6.76
N SER A 173 -3.24 4.20 6.22
CA SER A 173 -4.42 4.48 7.02
C SER A 173 -4.68 3.40 8.07
N SER A 174 -4.41 2.12 7.76
CA SER A 174 -4.62 1.02 8.71
C SER A 174 -3.67 1.02 9.91
N HIS A 175 -2.62 1.86 9.89
CA HIS A 175 -1.64 2.00 10.97
C HIS A 175 -1.75 3.34 11.73
N ILE A 176 -2.82 4.10 11.50
CA ILE A 176 -3.03 5.38 12.17
C ILE A 176 -3.28 5.16 13.66
N ARG A 177 -2.53 5.89 14.50
CA ARG A 177 -2.78 6.02 15.92
C ARG A 177 -3.25 7.42 16.23
N VAL A 178 -4.41 7.51 16.87
CA VAL A 178 -5.05 8.78 17.25
C VAL A 178 -4.93 8.93 18.75
N MET A 179 -4.12 9.89 19.20
CA MET A 179 -4.10 10.30 20.60
C MET A 179 -5.24 11.28 20.85
N ARG A 180 -6.15 10.92 21.70
CA ARG A 180 -7.23 11.77 22.13
C ARG A 180 -6.95 12.28 23.55
N VAL A 181 -6.86 13.59 23.71
CA VAL A 181 -6.68 14.20 25.04
C VAL A 181 -8.03 14.42 25.69
N ALA A 182 -8.22 13.89 26.89
CA ALA A 182 -9.48 13.87 27.64
C ALA A 182 -10.58 13.05 26.95
N ASP A 183 -11.83 13.49 27.02
CA ASP A 183 -13.00 12.79 26.50
C ASP A 183 -13.89 13.70 25.65
N ASN A 184 -15.10 13.24 25.33
CA ASN A 184 -16.08 13.96 24.54
C ASN A 184 -16.51 15.27 25.24
N MET A 185 -16.88 16.24 24.45
CA MET A 185 -17.52 17.47 24.97
C MET A 185 -18.94 17.11 25.42
N ARG A 186 -19.31 17.59 26.61
CA ARG A 186 -20.65 17.35 27.14
C ARG A 186 -21.73 17.90 26.20
N ASN A 187 -22.72 17.09 25.91
CA ASN A 187 -23.91 17.44 25.10
C ASN A 187 -23.60 17.85 23.65
N VAL A 188 -22.40 17.47 23.12
CA VAL A 188 -22.01 17.72 21.72
C VAL A 188 -21.93 16.39 20.97
N ALA A 189 -23.00 16.04 20.29
CA ALA A 189 -23.17 14.73 19.66
C ALA A 189 -22.05 14.41 18.62
N VAL A 190 -21.54 15.41 17.91
CA VAL A 190 -20.47 15.21 16.89
C VAL A 190 -19.12 14.84 17.48
N THR A 191 -18.94 14.98 18.80
CA THR A 191 -17.72 14.53 19.48
C THR A 191 -17.81 13.08 19.98
N GLU A 192 -19.00 12.49 19.94
CA GLU A 192 -19.22 11.08 20.24
C GLU A 192 -18.73 10.25 19.06
N GLY A 193 -17.69 9.46 19.26
CA GLY A 193 -17.11 8.60 18.25
C GLY A 193 -17.00 7.16 18.73
N ASP A 194 -17.36 6.21 17.90
CA ASP A 194 -17.15 4.80 18.17
C ASP A 194 -15.70 4.41 17.80
N LYS A 195 -14.84 4.38 18.83
CA LYS A 195 -13.41 4.04 18.69
C LYS A 195 -13.20 2.58 18.26
N VAL A 196 -14.09 1.70 18.70
CA VAL A 196 -14.05 0.28 18.34
C VAL A 196 -14.42 0.09 16.87
N GLU A 197 -15.48 0.76 16.42
CA GLU A 197 -15.88 0.73 15.01
C GLU A 197 -14.80 1.35 14.10
N ALA A 198 -14.12 2.41 14.55
CA ALA A 198 -13.01 3.01 13.84
C ALA A 198 -11.87 1.99 13.64
N GLN A 199 -11.54 1.20 14.65
CA GLN A 199 -10.54 0.15 14.55
C GLN A 199 -11.00 -1.00 13.65
N ILE A 200 -12.25 -1.45 13.79
CA ILE A 200 -12.81 -2.52 12.95
C ILE A 200 -12.83 -2.12 11.46
N LYS A 201 -13.25 -0.89 11.15
CA LYS A 201 -13.44 -0.42 9.77
C LYS A 201 -12.17 0.07 9.11
N PHE A 202 -11.31 0.77 9.84
CA PHE A 202 -10.18 1.50 9.30
C PHE A 202 -8.82 1.03 9.84
N GLY A 203 -8.80 0.19 10.87
CA GLY A 203 -7.59 -0.21 11.56
C GLY A 203 -7.03 0.87 12.50
N TRP A 204 -7.73 1.97 12.74
CA TRP A 204 -7.26 3.07 13.56
C TRP A 204 -7.27 2.72 15.05
N GLU A 205 -6.14 2.88 15.70
CA GLU A 205 -6.06 2.80 17.16
C GLU A 205 -6.35 4.19 17.74
N VAL A 206 -7.44 4.31 18.51
CA VAL A 206 -7.84 5.57 19.14
C VAL A 206 -7.77 5.44 20.64
N ASP A 207 -6.74 6.02 21.26
CA ASP A 207 -6.48 5.95 22.69
C ASP A 207 -6.80 7.29 23.37
N ALA A 208 -7.49 7.23 24.50
CA ALA A 208 -7.81 8.41 25.30
C ALA A 208 -6.84 8.56 26.48
N TYR A 209 -6.21 9.72 26.58
CA TYR A 209 -5.27 10.07 27.62
C TYR A 209 -5.85 11.13 28.55
N PRO A 210 -5.87 10.94 29.87
CA PRO A 210 -6.37 11.94 30.81
C PRO A 210 -5.42 13.15 30.86
N VAL A 211 -5.97 14.33 31.15
CA VAL A 211 -5.22 15.60 31.13
C VAL A 211 -4.03 15.59 32.12
N ASN A 212 -4.15 14.93 33.26
CA ASN A 212 -3.04 14.83 34.24
C ASN A 212 -1.84 14.05 33.69
N GLU A 213 -2.06 12.97 32.90
CA GLU A 213 -0.98 12.21 32.27
C GLU A 213 -0.25 13.07 31.23
N ILE A 214 -0.99 13.87 30.46
CA ILE A 214 -0.38 14.83 29.53
C ILE A 214 0.42 15.89 30.30
N ALA A 215 -0.12 16.43 31.41
CA ALA A 215 0.60 17.41 32.22
C ALA A 215 1.90 16.84 32.83
N GLU A 216 1.87 15.58 33.30
CA GLU A 216 3.07 14.90 33.77
C GLU A 216 4.11 14.76 32.65
N SER A 217 3.69 14.36 31.45
CA SER A 217 4.58 14.25 30.27
C SER A 217 5.18 15.61 29.88
N VAL A 218 4.39 16.71 29.93
CA VAL A 218 4.88 18.07 29.66
C VAL A 218 5.94 18.47 30.69
N ASN A 219 5.69 18.21 31.97
CA ASN A 219 6.62 18.56 33.06
C ASN A 219 7.93 17.72 33.04
N ALA A 220 7.90 16.56 32.39
CA ALA A 220 9.06 15.68 32.28
C ALA A 220 10.02 16.08 31.13
N VAL A 221 9.59 16.93 30.20
CA VAL A 221 10.44 17.37 29.07
C VAL A 221 11.53 18.31 29.58
N SER A 222 12.78 18.04 29.19
CA SER A 222 13.89 18.87 29.62
C SER A 222 13.89 20.23 28.92
N ALA A 223 14.41 21.27 29.60
CA ALA A 223 14.54 22.61 29.00
C ALA A 223 15.46 22.59 27.77
N SER A 224 16.43 21.68 27.70
CA SER A 224 17.30 21.52 26.52
C SER A 224 16.52 20.99 25.31
N ASP A 225 15.62 20.03 25.52
CA ASP A 225 14.79 19.48 24.43
C ASP A 225 13.81 20.53 23.91
N VAL A 226 13.18 21.30 24.81
CA VAL A 226 12.30 22.41 24.42
C VAL A 226 13.07 23.44 23.59
N ASN A 227 14.28 23.84 24.01
CA ASN A 227 15.10 24.79 23.25
C ASN A 227 15.47 24.25 21.86
N ALA A 228 15.89 22.98 21.77
CA ALA A 228 16.22 22.35 20.50
C ALA A 228 15.02 22.34 19.54
N LEU A 229 13.80 22.08 20.05
CA LEU A 229 12.59 22.12 19.24
C LEU A 229 12.21 23.56 18.82
N VAL A 230 12.41 24.54 19.67
CA VAL A 230 12.24 25.98 19.34
C VAL A 230 13.19 26.37 18.21
N ASP A 231 14.47 26.00 18.31
CA ASP A 231 15.48 26.29 17.29
C ASP A 231 15.11 25.62 15.95
N GLU A 232 14.67 24.36 15.99
CA GLU A 232 14.17 23.65 14.79
C GLU A 232 12.99 24.37 14.14
N TYR A 233 12.06 24.92 14.92
CA TYR A 233 10.92 25.64 14.39
C TYR A 233 11.32 26.98 13.76
N TYR A 234 12.28 27.71 14.35
CA TYR A 234 12.82 28.94 13.75
C TYR A 234 13.62 28.66 12.47
N GLU A 235 14.26 27.49 12.37
CA GLU A 235 14.96 27.07 11.15
C GLU A 235 13.99 26.71 10.01
N LYS A 236 12.91 25.99 10.35
CA LYS A 236 12.00 25.42 9.34
C LYS A 236 10.85 26.33 8.95
N TYR A 237 10.44 27.22 9.83
CA TYR A 237 9.23 28.04 9.66
C TYR A 237 9.52 29.52 9.89
N ASN A 238 8.78 30.38 9.20
CA ASN A 238 8.75 31.80 9.48
C ASN A 238 7.80 32.10 10.65
N ILE A 239 8.34 32.23 11.86
CA ILE A 239 7.57 32.44 13.10
C ILE A 239 7.22 33.93 13.23
N LEU A 240 5.95 34.26 13.09
CA LEU A 240 5.44 35.63 13.22
C LEU A 240 4.92 35.89 14.64
N LEU A 241 5.74 36.52 15.45
CA LEU A 241 5.36 36.82 16.86
C LEU A 241 4.44 38.05 16.98
N GLU A 242 4.41 38.94 15.97
CA GLU A 242 3.54 40.13 15.94
C GLU A 242 3.58 40.97 17.23
N GLY A 243 4.76 41.09 17.84
CA GLY A 243 4.98 41.83 19.08
C GLY A 243 4.70 41.02 20.36
N ARG A 244 4.41 39.76 20.28
CA ARG A 244 4.31 38.86 21.45
C ARG A 244 5.68 38.49 21.99
N ASP A 245 5.72 38.14 23.30
CA ASP A 245 6.93 37.70 23.95
C ASP A 245 7.39 36.36 23.39
N PRO A 246 8.67 36.22 22.94
CA PRO A 246 9.22 34.93 22.53
C PRO A 246 9.11 33.83 23.60
N GLU A 247 9.09 34.16 24.88
CA GLU A 247 8.90 33.21 25.96
C GLU A 247 7.47 32.58 25.98
N GLU A 248 6.45 33.29 25.45
CA GLU A 248 5.12 32.68 25.28
C GLU A 248 5.15 31.61 24.20
N PHE A 249 5.84 31.84 23.08
CA PHE A 249 6.03 30.84 22.04
C PHE A 249 6.75 29.60 22.58
N LYS A 250 7.83 29.80 23.35
CA LYS A 250 8.56 28.71 23.99
C LYS A 250 7.68 27.90 24.96
N LYS A 251 6.79 28.53 25.72
CA LYS A 251 5.82 27.81 26.57
C LYS A 251 4.86 26.95 25.77
N HIS A 252 4.38 27.43 24.62
CA HIS A 252 3.54 26.63 23.73
C HIS A 252 4.31 25.44 23.13
N VAL A 253 5.57 25.64 22.76
CA VAL A 253 6.45 24.56 22.27
C VAL A 253 6.69 23.53 23.38
N ALA A 254 6.87 23.93 24.64
CA ALA A 254 7.02 23.02 25.77
C ALA A 254 5.80 22.12 25.97
N VAL A 255 4.58 22.63 25.78
CA VAL A 255 3.35 21.83 25.84
C VAL A 255 3.27 20.83 24.68
N GLN A 256 3.78 21.17 23.52
CA GLN A 256 3.78 20.33 22.33
C GLN A 256 4.90 19.29 22.31
N ALA A 257 6.01 19.58 22.98
CA ALA A 257 7.22 18.75 22.96
C ALA A 257 6.99 17.27 23.30
N PRO A 258 6.17 16.88 24.29
CA PRO A 258 5.90 15.47 24.58
C PRO A 258 5.31 14.72 23.38
N VAL A 259 4.42 15.37 22.63
CA VAL A 259 3.82 14.77 21.44
C VAL A 259 4.86 14.57 20.34
N SER A 260 5.71 15.58 20.12
CA SER A 260 6.79 15.52 19.12
C SER A 260 7.84 14.45 19.45
N TYR A 261 8.23 14.32 20.70
CA TYR A 261 9.27 13.37 21.12
C TYR A 261 8.74 11.97 21.41
N THR A 262 7.58 11.82 22.03
CA THR A 262 6.99 10.50 22.34
C THR A 262 6.42 9.84 21.10
N HIS A 263 5.82 10.58 20.18
CA HIS A 263 5.31 10.03 18.93
C HIS A 263 6.44 9.51 18.03
N LEU A 264 7.55 10.23 17.94
CA LEU A 264 8.77 9.78 17.24
C LEU A 264 9.43 8.58 17.90
N ARG A 265 9.50 8.55 19.25
CA ARG A 265 10.12 7.44 20.01
C ARG A 265 9.22 6.21 20.13
N ALA A 266 7.89 6.35 20.14
CA ALA A 266 6.98 5.20 20.16
C ALA A 266 7.09 4.36 18.88
N HIS A 267 7.38 4.97 17.73
CA HIS A 267 7.71 4.25 16.51
C HIS A 267 9.08 3.55 16.58
N GLU A 268 10.06 4.13 17.27
CA GLU A 268 11.39 3.50 17.44
C GLU A 268 11.39 2.41 18.50
N THR A 269 10.66 2.57 19.60
CA THR A 269 10.64 1.59 20.71
C THR A 269 9.85 0.33 20.39
N LEU A 270 8.85 0.39 19.53
CA LEU A 270 8.12 -0.81 19.07
C LEU A 270 8.89 -1.63 18.02
N MET A 271 9.90 -1.04 17.37
CA MET A 271 10.79 -1.78 16.46
C MET A 271 12.00 -2.39 17.14
N ASN A 272 12.26 -2.10 18.42
CA ASN A 272 13.40 -2.60 19.19
C ASN A 272 13.01 -3.56 20.32
N LEU A 273 11.76 -3.99 20.42
CA LEU A 273 11.27 -5.06 21.26
C LEU A 273 10.85 -6.27 20.42
#